data_2ef95bbf5c8baad35e4b34b7697e99b5
#
_entry.id   2ef95bbf5c8baad35e4b34b7697e99b5
#
_cell.length_a   1.000
_cell.length_b   1.000
_cell.length_c   1.000
_cell.angle_alpha   90.00
_cell.angle_beta   90.00
_cell.angle_gamma   90.00
#
_symmetry.space_group_name_H-M   'P 1'
#
loop_
_entity.id
_entity.type
_entity.pdbx_description
1 polymer ?
#
loop_
_entity_poly.entity_id
_entity_poly.type
_entity_poly.pdbx_seq_one_letter_code
_entity_poly.pdbx_strand_id
1 'polypeptide(L)'
;MEILTVKDVIFNQNLHYPSIDIFENHTTFLQGPSGCGKSTLLKLFNATLSPDQGVISYKGHDISTLNTITLRQEVLLVSQSVYLFDTSISENFDEYYRYRNLAPLSNEQKKDFLHICSADFDLASNCMNMSGGERQRIYLAICLSLMPKVFMLDEPTSALDYETATRVLENIKSFCQENEITLIVISHDANLTQHYADHIITLEKKV
;
A
#
# COMPACT_ATOMS: atom_id res chain seq x y z
N MET A 1 -14.73 10.73 -7.15
CA MET A 1 -15.72 10.24 -6.13
C MET A 1 -14.94 9.76 -4.91
N GLU A 2 -15.56 9.75 -3.72
CA GLU A 2 -14.90 9.24 -2.50
C GLU A 2 -14.89 7.71 -2.52
N ILE A 3 -13.71 7.11 -2.42
CA ILE A 3 -13.57 5.64 -2.40
C ILE A 3 -13.52 5.09 -0.96
N LEU A 4 -12.89 5.84 -0.03
CA LEU A 4 -12.85 5.53 1.39
C LEU A 4 -13.25 6.77 2.18
N THR A 5 -14.07 6.60 3.20
CA THR A 5 -14.45 7.68 4.13
C THR A 5 -14.32 7.23 5.58
N VAL A 6 -13.96 8.16 6.46
CA VAL A 6 -13.85 7.97 7.91
C VAL A 6 -14.76 8.99 8.59
N LYS A 7 -15.62 8.54 9.51
CA LYS A 7 -16.52 9.41 10.27
C LYS A 7 -16.52 9.03 11.74
N ASP A 8 -16.13 9.97 12.59
CA ASP A 8 -16.15 9.87 14.06
C ASP A 8 -15.45 8.60 14.60
N VAL A 9 -14.36 8.17 13.95
CA VAL A 9 -13.67 6.93 14.28
C VAL A 9 -12.77 7.10 15.49
N ILE A 10 -12.97 6.21 16.47
CA ILE A 10 -12.11 6.04 17.64
C ILE A 10 -11.55 4.61 17.63
N PHE A 11 -10.26 4.48 17.88
CA PHE A 11 -9.59 3.19 18.02
C PHE A 11 -8.75 3.14 19.29
N ASN A 12 -8.89 2.04 20.04
CA ASN A 12 -8.18 1.76 21.29
C ASN A 12 -8.32 2.91 22.32
N GLN A 13 -9.50 3.54 22.37
CA GLN A 13 -9.90 4.67 23.25
C GLN A 13 -9.05 5.96 23.09
N ASN A 14 -7.89 5.90 22.46
CA ASN A 14 -6.91 6.99 22.41
C ASN A 14 -6.69 7.60 21.03
N LEU A 15 -6.93 6.85 19.96
CA LEU A 15 -6.76 7.34 18.60
C LEU A 15 -8.10 7.82 18.06
N HIS A 16 -8.23 9.13 17.92
CA HIS A 16 -9.40 9.78 17.35
C HIS A 16 -9.03 10.29 15.96
N TYR A 17 -9.71 9.79 14.94
CA TYR A 17 -9.50 10.23 13.58
C TYR A 17 -10.51 11.33 13.22
N PRO A 18 -10.08 12.41 12.55
CA PRO A 18 -11.00 13.39 11.98
C PRO A 18 -11.83 12.74 10.87
N SER A 19 -12.82 13.45 10.35
CA SER A 19 -13.45 13.05 9.10
C SER A 19 -12.41 13.08 7.98
N ILE A 20 -12.29 11.97 7.24
CA ILE A 20 -11.30 11.78 6.17
C ILE A 20 -12.03 11.26 4.94
N ASP A 21 -11.74 11.89 3.80
CA ASP A 21 -12.23 11.45 2.50
C ASP A 21 -11.02 11.15 1.60
N ILE A 22 -10.96 9.93 1.06
CA ILE A 22 -9.99 9.50 0.06
C ILE A 22 -10.70 9.46 -1.30
N PHE A 23 -10.13 10.16 -2.27
CA PHE A 23 -10.70 10.26 -3.61
C PHE A 23 -10.16 9.18 -4.55
N GLU A 24 -11.04 8.63 -5.38
CA GLU A 24 -10.68 7.65 -6.40
C GLU A 24 -9.64 8.21 -7.37
N ASN A 25 -8.72 7.34 -7.80
CA ASN A 25 -7.70 7.62 -8.83
C ASN A 25 -6.77 8.79 -8.49
N HIS A 26 -6.65 9.12 -7.20
CA HIS A 26 -5.72 10.14 -6.70
C HIS A 26 -4.69 9.51 -5.78
N THR A 27 -3.56 10.21 -5.65
CA THR A 27 -2.51 9.86 -4.70
C THR A 27 -2.66 10.70 -3.44
N THR A 28 -2.97 10.05 -2.32
CA THR A 28 -3.10 10.68 -1.01
C THR A 28 -1.94 10.31 -0.12
N PHE A 29 -1.27 11.30 0.45
CA PHE A 29 -0.24 11.09 1.47
C PHE A 29 -0.79 11.33 2.86
N LEU A 30 -0.48 10.39 3.77
CA LEU A 30 -0.76 10.52 5.20
C LEU A 30 0.50 11.01 5.91
N GLN A 31 0.41 12.17 6.52
CA GLN A 31 1.50 12.79 7.30
C GLN A 31 1.14 12.89 8.79
N GLY A 32 2.14 13.12 9.61
CA GLY A 32 1.99 13.36 11.05
C GLY A 32 3.13 12.72 11.84
N PRO A 33 3.25 13.08 13.14
CA PRO A 33 4.33 12.58 13.99
C PRO A 33 4.29 11.06 14.17
N SER A 34 5.41 10.47 14.60
CA SER A 34 5.45 9.04 14.92
C SER A 34 4.44 8.72 16.04
N GLY A 35 3.71 7.63 15.87
CA GLY A 35 2.71 7.17 16.84
C GLY A 35 1.36 7.92 16.78
N CYS A 36 1.09 8.79 15.80
CA CYS A 36 -0.22 9.44 15.63
C CYS A 36 -1.30 8.54 14.98
N GLY A 37 -0.96 7.29 14.65
CA GLY A 37 -1.94 6.33 14.17
C GLY A 37 -2.01 6.14 12.65
N LYS A 38 -1.05 6.62 11.85
CA LYS A 38 -1.06 6.46 10.37
C LYS A 38 -1.18 5.01 9.92
N SER A 39 -0.27 4.15 10.36
CA SER A 39 -0.28 2.72 10.03
C SER A 39 -1.53 2.00 10.58
N THR A 40 -2.05 2.48 11.72
CA THR A 40 -3.30 1.98 12.29
C THR A 40 -4.47 2.34 11.37
N LEU A 41 -4.51 3.56 10.83
CA LEU A 41 -5.56 3.98 9.89
C LEU A 41 -5.56 3.11 8.62
N LEU A 42 -4.39 2.80 8.05
CA LEU A 42 -4.32 1.88 6.90
C LEU A 42 -4.88 0.49 7.23
N LYS A 43 -4.59 -0.03 8.43
CA LYS A 43 -5.13 -1.31 8.91
C LYS A 43 -6.64 -1.27 9.19
N LEU A 44 -7.16 -0.12 9.55
CA LEU A 44 -8.59 0.09 9.69
C LEU A 44 -9.28 0.14 8.32
N PHE A 45 -8.69 0.79 7.30
CA PHE A 45 -9.25 0.87 5.95
C PHE A 45 -9.49 -0.50 5.29
N ASN A 46 -8.67 -1.50 5.57
CA ASN A 46 -8.84 -2.85 5.01
C ASN A 46 -9.41 -3.86 6.01
N ALA A 47 -10.01 -3.39 7.10
CA ALA A 47 -10.58 -4.22 8.17
C ALA A 47 -9.59 -5.26 8.76
N THR A 48 -8.27 -4.98 8.76
CA THR A 48 -7.30 -5.73 9.57
C THR A 48 -7.48 -5.41 11.05
N LEU A 49 -7.91 -4.18 11.36
CA LEU A 49 -8.36 -3.72 12.66
C LEU A 49 -9.80 -3.22 12.53
N SER A 50 -10.54 -3.25 13.62
CA SER A 50 -11.91 -2.70 13.70
C SER A 50 -11.93 -1.51 14.64
N PRO A 51 -12.60 -0.40 14.31
CA PRO A 51 -12.73 0.73 15.22
C PRO A 51 -13.61 0.38 16.42
N ASP A 52 -13.39 1.06 17.56
CA ASP A 52 -14.27 0.95 18.74
C ASP A 52 -15.58 1.75 18.53
N GLN A 53 -15.48 2.87 17.81
CA GLN A 53 -16.60 3.76 17.48
C GLN A 53 -16.41 4.38 16.10
N GLY A 54 -17.50 4.91 15.54
CA GLY A 54 -17.51 5.54 14.23
C GLY A 54 -17.67 4.56 13.09
N VAL A 55 -17.59 5.07 11.86
CA VAL A 55 -17.83 4.28 10.65
C VAL A 55 -16.72 4.56 9.64
N ILE A 56 -16.24 3.50 9.02
CA ILE A 56 -15.38 3.57 7.83
C ILE A 56 -16.16 2.96 6.68
N SER A 57 -16.22 3.68 5.56
CA SER A 57 -16.94 3.19 4.39
C SER A 57 -15.97 3.01 3.21
N TYR A 58 -16.21 1.97 2.42
CA TYR A 58 -15.57 1.71 1.14
C TYR A 58 -16.64 1.72 0.04
N LYS A 59 -16.49 2.58 -0.95
CA LYS A 59 -17.48 2.79 -2.04
C LYS A 59 -18.89 3.02 -1.49
N GLY A 60 -19.01 3.80 -0.41
CA GLY A 60 -20.27 4.13 0.24
C GLY A 60 -20.88 3.04 1.15
N HIS A 61 -20.25 1.87 1.28
CA HIS A 61 -20.69 0.77 2.14
C HIS A 61 -19.82 0.70 3.41
N ASP A 62 -20.46 0.54 4.57
CA ASP A 62 -19.76 0.30 5.83
C ASP A 62 -18.90 -0.97 5.72
N ILE A 63 -17.58 -0.84 5.94
CA ILE A 63 -16.62 -1.96 5.80
C ILE A 63 -16.91 -3.10 6.77
N SER A 64 -17.56 -2.83 7.91
CA SER A 64 -17.95 -3.85 8.89
C SER A 64 -18.96 -4.86 8.34
N THR A 65 -19.69 -4.49 7.29
CA THR A 65 -20.70 -5.33 6.62
C THR A 65 -20.14 -6.09 5.42
N LEU A 66 -18.93 -5.78 5.00
CA LEU A 66 -18.31 -6.37 3.80
C LEU A 66 -17.57 -7.68 4.12
N ASN A 67 -17.43 -8.53 3.10
CA ASN A 67 -16.54 -9.68 3.20
C ASN A 67 -15.09 -9.21 3.29
N THR A 68 -14.41 -9.48 4.41
CA THR A 68 -13.05 -8.98 4.68
C THR A 68 -11.99 -9.52 3.72
N ILE A 69 -12.18 -10.71 3.16
CA ILE A 69 -11.24 -11.28 2.18
C ILE A 69 -11.34 -10.48 0.88
N THR A 70 -12.55 -10.26 0.39
CA THR A 70 -12.78 -9.46 -0.82
C THR A 70 -12.30 -8.01 -0.63
N LEU A 71 -12.63 -7.40 0.52
CA LEU A 71 -12.16 -6.05 0.85
C LEU A 71 -10.63 -5.95 0.80
N ARG A 72 -9.91 -6.90 1.42
CA ARG A 72 -8.43 -6.90 1.42
C ARG A 72 -7.82 -7.22 0.06
N GLN A 73 -8.58 -7.81 -0.84
CA GLN A 73 -8.15 -7.98 -2.23
C GLN A 73 -8.23 -6.67 -3.01
N GLU A 74 -9.28 -5.88 -2.76
CA GLU A 74 -9.47 -4.58 -3.41
C GLU A 74 -8.70 -3.46 -2.71
N VAL A 75 -8.62 -3.46 -1.37
CA VAL A 75 -7.92 -2.46 -0.54
C VAL A 75 -6.67 -3.13 0.05
N LEU A 76 -5.60 -3.14 -0.75
CA LEU A 76 -4.36 -3.86 -0.44
C LEU A 76 -3.40 -2.98 0.35
N LEU A 77 -2.97 -3.48 1.50
CA LEU A 77 -1.95 -2.85 2.34
C LEU A 77 -0.60 -3.55 2.16
N VAL A 78 0.39 -2.79 1.71
CA VAL A 78 1.81 -3.16 1.79
C VAL A 78 2.36 -2.54 3.07
N SER A 79 2.56 -3.37 4.08
CA SER A 79 3.12 -2.95 5.35
C SER A 79 4.64 -2.75 5.26
N GLN A 80 5.21 -2.06 6.25
CA GLN A 80 6.65 -1.86 6.35
C GLN A 80 7.44 -3.18 6.40
N SER A 81 6.82 -4.26 6.93
CA SER A 81 7.42 -5.59 6.95
C SER A 81 7.29 -6.27 5.61
N VAL A 82 8.42 -6.65 5.02
CA VAL A 82 8.48 -7.37 3.76
C VAL A 82 8.23 -8.86 3.99
N TYR A 83 7.26 -9.41 3.27
CA TYR A 83 6.91 -10.82 3.30
C TYR A 83 7.32 -11.50 2.00
N LEU A 84 8.41 -12.23 2.02
CA LEU A 84 8.87 -13.05 0.89
C LEU A 84 9.25 -14.42 1.40
N PHE A 85 8.89 -15.45 0.65
CA PHE A 85 9.26 -16.84 0.93
C PHE A 85 10.75 -17.07 0.57
N ASP A 86 11.36 -18.06 1.20
CA ASP A 86 12.74 -18.49 0.90
C ASP A 86 12.78 -19.32 -0.39
N THR A 87 12.47 -18.63 -1.48
CA THR A 87 12.41 -19.19 -2.83
C THR A 87 12.85 -18.12 -3.85
N SER A 88 12.80 -18.45 -5.13
CA SER A 88 13.08 -17.52 -6.22
C SER A 88 12.04 -16.39 -6.30
N ILE A 89 12.41 -15.30 -6.97
CA ILE A 89 11.49 -14.18 -7.25
C ILE A 89 10.26 -14.70 -8.01
N SER A 90 10.48 -15.53 -9.03
CA SER A 90 9.38 -16.09 -9.82
C SER A 90 8.40 -16.89 -8.97
N GLU A 91 8.89 -17.77 -8.11
CA GLU A 91 8.05 -18.58 -7.22
C GLU A 91 7.32 -17.73 -6.19
N ASN A 92 7.93 -16.63 -5.71
CA ASN A 92 7.23 -15.68 -4.84
C ASN A 92 6.01 -15.07 -5.54
N PHE A 93 6.11 -14.63 -6.80
CA PHE A 93 4.94 -14.19 -7.58
C PHE A 93 3.88 -15.29 -7.63
N ASP A 94 4.27 -16.52 -7.99
CA ASP A 94 3.35 -17.65 -8.16
C ASP A 94 2.62 -18.00 -6.85
N GLU A 95 3.31 -17.95 -5.70
CA GLU A 95 2.69 -18.17 -4.40
C GLU A 95 1.63 -17.10 -4.07
N TYR A 96 1.89 -15.81 -4.29
CA TYR A 96 0.93 -14.75 -4.06
C TYR A 96 -0.32 -14.89 -4.96
N TYR A 97 -0.13 -15.28 -6.22
CA TYR A 97 -1.21 -15.54 -7.16
C TYR A 97 -2.03 -16.77 -6.75
N ARG A 98 -1.35 -17.83 -6.32
CA ARG A 98 -1.99 -19.06 -5.82
C ARG A 98 -2.88 -18.78 -4.60
N TYR A 99 -2.42 -17.98 -3.63
CA TYR A 99 -3.24 -17.59 -2.47
C TYR A 99 -4.49 -16.79 -2.83
N ARG A 100 -4.49 -16.15 -3.99
CA ARG A 100 -5.65 -15.41 -4.50
C ARG A 100 -6.48 -16.20 -5.50
N ASN A 101 -6.15 -17.46 -5.76
CA ASN A 101 -6.75 -18.30 -6.81
C ASN A 101 -6.72 -17.64 -8.19
N LEU A 102 -5.62 -16.92 -8.50
CA LEU A 102 -5.36 -16.30 -9.79
C LEU A 102 -4.44 -17.19 -10.62
N ALA A 103 -4.58 -17.13 -11.95
CA ALA A 103 -3.63 -17.73 -12.87
C ALA A 103 -2.26 -17.06 -12.75
N PRO A 104 -1.14 -17.80 -12.74
CA PRO A 104 0.19 -17.20 -12.62
C PRO A 104 0.51 -16.29 -13.80
N LEU A 105 1.31 -15.25 -13.54
CA LEU A 105 1.82 -14.37 -14.57
C LEU A 105 2.87 -15.06 -15.43
N SER A 106 2.98 -14.65 -16.69
CA SER A 106 4.14 -15.00 -17.52
C SER A 106 5.42 -14.34 -16.96
N ASN A 107 6.58 -14.91 -17.34
CA ASN A 107 7.86 -14.32 -16.93
C ASN A 107 8.07 -12.88 -17.46
N GLU A 108 7.48 -12.55 -18.59
CA GLU A 108 7.51 -11.22 -19.17
C GLU A 108 6.72 -10.25 -18.29
N GLN A 109 5.48 -10.59 -17.94
CA GLN A 109 4.65 -9.79 -17.05
C GLN A 109 5.30 -9.59 -15.66
N LYS A 110 5.93 -10.63 -15.09
CA LYS A 110 6.67 -10.51 -13.82
C LYS A 110 7.80 -9.49 -13.93
N LYS A 111 8.55 -9.50 -15.04
CA LYS A 111 9.63 -8.54 -15.29
C LYS A 111 9.10 -7.12 -15.45
N ASP A 112 7.96 -6.92 -16.12
CA ASP A 112 7.36 -5.59 -16.26
C ASP A 112 7.04 -4.98 -14.89
N PHE A 113 6.42 -5.75 -13.99
CA PHE A 113 6.15 -5.26 -12.62
C PHE A 113 7.42 -5.02 -11.81
N LEU A 114 8.45 -5.86 -11.96
CA LEU A 114 9.75 -5.63 -11.34
C LEU A 114 10.38 -4.33 -11.86
N HIS A 115 10.30 -4.07 -13.16
CA HIS A 115 10.81 -2.85 -13.77
C HIS A 115 10.16 -1.58 -13.21
N ILE A 116 8.83 -1.57 -13.06
CA ILE A 116 8.09 -0.47 -12.42
C ILE A 116 8.66 -0.15 -11.04
N CYS A 117 9.01 -1.18 -10.26
CA CYS A 117 9.59 -1.02 -8.93
C CYS A 117 11.12 -0.90 -8.91
N SER A 118 11.75 -0.67 -10.07
CA SER A 118 13.22 -0.60 -10.23
C SER A 118 13.95 -1.84 -9.65
N ALA A 119 13.36 -3.01 -9.84
CA ALA A 119 13.80 -4.29 -9.31
C ALA A 119 14.16 -5.26 -10.45
N ASP A 120 14.98 -4.81 -11.41
CA ASP A 120 15.38 -5.56 -12.59
C ASP A 120 16.37 -6.70 -12.24
N PHE A 121 15.89 -7.69 -11.50
CA PHE A 121 16.64 -8.86 -11.08
C PHE A 121 16.27 -10.09 -11.90
N ASP A 122 17.18 -11.08 -11.93
CA ASP A 122 16.87 -12.38 -12.52
C ASP A 122 15.77 -13.08 -11.70
N LEU A 123 14.70 -13.50 -12.37
CA LEU A 123 13.58 -14.19 -11.77
C LEU A 123 13.96 -15.48 -11.03
N ALA A 124 15.10 -16.10 -11.38
CA ALA A 124 15.62 -17.29 -10.72
C ALA A 124 16.35 -16.98 -9.40
N SER A 125 16.65 -15.70 -9.13
CA SER A 125 17.37 -15.31 -7.91
C SER A 125 16.53 -15.58 -6.66
N ASN A 126 17.18 -16.14 -5.62
CA ASN A 126 16.54 -16.37 -4.33
C ASN A 126 16.42 -15.06 -3.54
N CYS A 127 15.20 -14.73 -3.07
CA CYS A 127 14.90 -13.50 -2.35
C CYS A 127 15.66 -13.35 -1.02
N MET A 128 16.03 -14.44 -0.37
CA MET A 128 16.73 -14.37 0.93
C MET A 128 18.18 -13.91 0.82
N ASN A 129 18.78 -14.03 -0.37
CA ASN A 129 20.14 -13.56 -0.64
C ASN A 129 20.22 -12.06 -0.99
N MET A 130 19.10 -11.35 -0.93
CA MET A 130 18.98 -9.96 -1.34
C MET A 130 18.99 -9.01 -0.14
N SER A 131 19.43 -7.78 -0.36
CA SER A 131 19.37 -6.70 0.61
C SER A 131 17.93 -6.34 0.99
N GLY A 132 17.75 -5.63 2.10
CA GLY A 132 16.42 -5.19 2.55
C GLY A 132 15.69 -4.34 1.51
N GLY A 133 16.40 -3.41 0.87
CA GLY A 133 15.83 -2.54 -0.17
C GLY A 133 15.47 -3.29 -1.47
N GLU A 134 16.27 -4.29 -1.89
CA GLU A 134 15.95 -5.14 -3.03
C GLU A 134 14.70 -5.98 -2.75
N ARG A 135 14.61 -6.60 -1.57
CA ARG A 135 13.45 -7.37 -1.14
C ARG A 135 12.20 -6.50 -1.06
N GLN A 136 12.32 -5.27 -0.58
CA GLN A 136 11.21 -4.33 -0.51
C GLN A 136 10.66 -4.00 -1.91
N ARG A 137 11.52 -3.75 -2.89
CA ARG A 137 11.12 -3.45 -4.28
C ARG A 137 10.46 -4.65 -4.96
N ILE A 138 10.98 -5.87 -4.73
CA ILE A 138 10.35 -7.11 -5.21
C ILE A 138 8.96 -7.29 -4.60
N TYR A 139 8.82 -7.07 -3.30
CA TYR A 139 7.54 -7.18 -2.61
C TYR A 139 6.51 -6.17 -3.12
N LEU A 140 6.95 -4.91 -3.36
CA LEU A 140 6.12 -3.88 -3.98
C LEU A 140 5.65 -4.33 -5.38
N ALA A 141 6.54 -4.88 -6.21
CA ALA A 141 6.20 -5.37 -7.55
C ALA A 141 5.16 -6.50 -7.51
N ILE A 142 5.33 -7.47 -6.61
CA ILE A 142 4.36 -8.55 -6.42
C ILE A 142 3.00 -7.99 -5.99
N CYS A 143 2.97 -7.10 -5.00
CA CYS A 143 1.73 -6.51 -4.51
C CYS A 143 1.02 -5.64 -5.57
N LEU A 144 1.78 -4.85 -6.34
CA LEU A 144 1.25 -4.02 -7.42
C LEU A 144 0.67 -4.88 -8.55
N SER A 145 1.30 -6.01 -8.88
CA SER A 145 0.83 -6.93 -9.92
C SER A 145 -0.53 -7.55 -9.63
N LEU A 146 -0.97 -7.55 -8.38
CA LEU A 146 -2.30 -8.01 -7.98
C LEU A 146 -3.42 -7.01 -8.34
N MET A 147 -3.10 -5.86 -8.92
CA MET A 147 -4.02 -4.86 -9.47
C MET A 147 -5.15 -4.47 -8.49
N PRO A 148 -4.83 -4.03 -7.27
CA PRO A 148 -5.84 -3.62 -6.29
C PRO A 148 -6.58 -2.36 -6.76
N LYS A 149 -7.77 -2.08 -6.19
CA LYS A 149 -8.48 -0.81 -6.43
C LYS A 149 -7.92 0.33 -5.58
N VAL A 150 -7.45 0.01 -4.37
CA VAL A 150 -6.74 0.92 -3.47
C VAL A 150 -5.42 0.27 -3.07
N PHE A 151 -4.32 0.92 -3.40
CA PHE A 151 -2.97 0.47 -3.08
C PHE A 151 -2.43 1.33 -1.95
N MET A 152 -2.26 0.74 -0.77
CA MET A 152 -1.82 1.44 0.44
C MET A 152 -0.40 1.03 0.79
N LEU A 153 0.50 2.01 0.93
CA LEU A 153 1.91 1.82 1.17
C LEU A 153 2.32 2.42 2.52
N ASP A 154 2.77 1.59 3.44
CA ASP A 154 3.27 2.01 4.75
C ASP A 154 4.80 2.10 4.72
N GLU A 155 5.33 3.31 4.55
CA GLU A 155 6.76 3.63 4.44
C GLU A 155 7.51 2.81 3.35
N PRO A 156 7.03 2.80 2.09
CA PRO A 156 7.52 1.90 1.05
C PRO A 156 8.97 2.14 0.64
N THR A 157 9.55 3.27 1.03
CA THR A 157 10.89 3.69 0.60
C THR A 157 11.89 3.81 1.75
N SER A 158 11.53 3.39 2.96
CA SER A 158 12.35 3.57 4.17
C SER A 158 13.71 2.85 4.14
N ALA A 159 13.86 1.80 3.33
CA ALA A 159 15.10 1.04 3.15
C ALA A 159 15.86 1.41 1.86
N LEU A 160 15.44 2.45 1.14
CA LEU A 160 16.01 2.87 -0.15
C LEU A 160 16.80 4.18 -0.02
N ASP A 161 17.80 4.36 -0.88
CA ASP A 161 18.40 5.66 -1.08
C ASP A 161 17.42 6.62 -1.79
N TYR A 162 17.66 7.92 -1.67
CA TYR A 162 16.74 8.94 -2.15
C TYR A 162 16.45 8.85 -3.66
N GLU A 163 17.46 8.57 -4.49
CA GLU A 163 17.30 8.47 -5.95
C GLU A 163 16.41 7.27 -6.31
N THR A 164 16.68 6.12 -5.72
CA THR A 164 15.86 4.92 -5.91
C THR A 164 14.44 5.10 -5.36
N ALA A 165 14.30 5.71 -4.18
CA ALA A 165 13.00 6.01 -3.57
C ALA A 165 12.13 6.89 -4.47
N THR A 166 12.73 7.95 -5.04
CA THR A 166 12.06 8.89 -5.96
C THR A 166 11.57 8.15 -7.20
N ARG A 167 12.43 7.40 -7.87
CA ARG A 167 12.10 6.66 -9.09
C ARG A 167 11.02 5.60 -8.87
N VAL A 168 11.12 4.84 -7.80
CA VAL A 168 10.11 3.81 -7.45
C VAL A 168 8.75 4.45 -7.21
N LEU A 169 8.70 5.54 -6.45
CA LEU A 169 7.44 6.20 -6.14
C LEU A 169 6.81 6.85 -7.37
N GLU A 170 7.63 7.49 -8.22
CA GLU A 170 7.20 8.08 -9.49
C GLU A 170 6.58 7.01 -10.41
N ASN A 171 7.28 5.89 -10.61
CA ASN A 171 6.80 4.81 -11.46
C ASN A 171 5.50 4.19 -10.93
N ILE A 172 5.42 3.93 -9.61
CA ILE A 172 4.20 3.40 -8.98
C ILE A 172 3.05 4.39 -9.13
N LYS A 173 3.28 5.70 -8.90
CA LYS A 173 2.23 6.71 -9.08
C LYS A 173 1.74 6.74 -10.53
N SER A 174 2.64 6.79 -11.50
CA SER A 174 2.29 6.79 -12.93
C SER A 174 1.47 5.54 -13.29
N PHE A 175 1.94 4.36 -12.89
CA PHE A 175 1.22 3.11 -13.11
C PHE A 175 -0.17 3.12 -12.48
N CYS A 176 -0.29 3.60 -11.24
CA CYS A 176 -1.59 3.69 -10.55
C CYS A 176 -2.55 4.63 -11.28
N GLN A 177 -2.07 5.78 -11.77
CA GLN A 177 -2.87 6.73 -12.54
C GLN A 177 -3.36 6.14 -13.87
N GLU A 178 -2.49 5.45 -14.60
CA GLU A 178 -2.82 4.81 -15.88
C GLU A 178 -3.84 3.66 -15.73
N ASN A 179 -3.85 3.00 -14.57
CA ASN A 179 -4.70 1.84 -14.31
C ASN A 179 -5.87 2.13 -13.35
N GLU A 180 -6.17 3.40 -13.10
CA GLU A 180 -7.27 3.84 -12.22
C GLU A 180 -7.20 3.24 -10.81
N ILE A 181 -5.99 3.12 -10.25
CA ILE A 181 -5.72 2.65 -8.90
C ILE A 181 -5.56 3.86 -7.98
N THR A 182 -6.31 3.90 -6.89
CA THR A 182 -6.15 4.89 -5.84
C THR A 182 -4.91 4.56 -5.02
N LEU A 183 -4.01 5.53 -4.83
CA LEU A 183 -2.76 5.32 -4.09
C LEU A 183 -2.79 6.07 -2.76
N ILE A 184 -2.50 5.37 -1.66
CA ILE A 184 -2.33 5.98 -0.33
C ILE A 184 -0.92 5.67 0.16
N VAL A 185 -0.18 6.70 0.55
CA VAL A 185 1.23 6.55 0.96
C VAL A 185 1.46 7.17 2.32
N ILE A 186 2.10 6.44 3.22
CA ILE A 186 2.74 7.00 4.40
C ILE A 186 4.21 7.19 4.07
N SER A 187 4.69 8.43 4.18
CA SER A 187 6.11 8.75 4.04
C SER A 187 6.53 9.78 5.09
N HIS A 188 7.77 9.66 5.57
CA HIS A 188 8.41 10.65 6.42
C HIS A 188 9.21 11.68 5.60
N ASP A 189 9.38 11.46 4.30
CA ASP A 189 10.07 12.40 3.42
C ASP A 189 9.09 13.49 2.94
N ALA A 190 9.32 14.71 3.43
CA ALA A 190 8.50 15.86 3.07
C ALA A 190 8.64 16.25 1.60
N ASN A 191 9.81 16.05 0.98
CA ASN A 191 10.04 16.39 -0.43
C ASN A 191 9.26 15.43 -1.35
N LEU A 192 9.34 14.13 -1.07
CA LEU A 192 8.55 13.13 -1.82
C LEU A 192 7.04 13.41 -1.68
N THR A 193 6.60 13.73 -0.47
CA THR A 193 5.18 14.04 -0.24
C THR A 193 4.75 15.29 -1.02
N GLN A 194 5.50 16.38 -0.94
CA GLN A 194 5.16 17.62 -1.64
C GLN A 194 5.15 17.47 -3.16
N HIS A 195 6.02 16.60 -3.69
CA HIS A 195 6.16 16.39 -5.13
C HIS A 195 5.12 15.45 -5.72
N TYR A 196 4.74 14.41 -4.98
CA TYR A 196 3.91 13.34 -5.52
C TYR A 196 2.47 13.30 -5.00
N ALA A 197 2.12 14.05 -3.95
CA ALA A 197 0.77 14.06 -3.41
C ALA A 197 -0.19 14.89 -4.30
N ASP A 198 -1.35 14.30 -4.61
CA ASP A 198 -2.50 15.07 -5.09
C ASP A 198 -3.29 15.62 -3.89
N HIS A 199 -3.31 14.87 -2.77
CA HIS A 199 -3.90 15.25 -1.49
C HIS A 199 -2.98 14.90 -0.32
N ILE A 200 -2.97 15.74 0.69
CA ILE A 200 -2.22 15.51 1.94
C ILE A 200 -3.21 15.52 3.11
N ILE A 201 -3.20 14.47 3.91
CA ILE A 201 -3.96 14.38 5.16
C ILE A 201 -2.97 14.37 6.31
N THR A 202 -3.09 15.32 7.18
CA THR A 202 -2.24 15.44 8.37
C THR A 202 -2.97 14.90 9.60
N LEU A 203 -2.40 13.89 10.23
CA LEU A 203 -2.88 13.36 11.51
C LEU A 203 -2.10 14.00 12.64
N GLU A 204 -2.82 14.48 13.64
CA GLU A 204 -2.23 15.08 14.84
C GLU A 204 -2.18 14.04 15.98
N LYS A 205 -1.17 14.13 16.81
CA LYS A 205 -1.14 13.38 18.06
C LYS A 205 -1.99 14.12 19.07
N LYS A 206 -3.19 13.61 19.37
CA LYS A 206 -3.94 14.12 20.53
C LYS A 206 -3.21 13.70 21.80
N VAL A 207 -2.81 14.70 22.59
CA VAL A 207 -2.18 14.55 23.92
C VAL A 207 -3.24 14.14 24.93
#